data_66911f1a458b31772f22586c4d62d655
#
_entry.id   66911f1a458b31772f22586c4d62d655
#
_cell.length_a   1.000
_cell.length_b   1.000
_cell.length_c   1.000
_cell.angle_alpha   90.00
_cell.angle_beta   90.00
_cell.angle_gamma   90.00
#
_symmetry.space_group_name_H-M   'P 1'
#
loop_
_entity.id
_entity.type
_entity.pdbx_description
1 polymer ?
#
loop_
_entity_poly.entity_id
_entity_poly.type
_entity_poly.pdbx_seq_one_letter_code
_entity_poly.pdbx_strand_id
1 'polypeptide(L)'
;QECIRLEIQIENEVLVPRTDMVDIFKKCVASGKKVSLITDMYLPACVLEDILDKNGIVGYQELFVSCDAKQLKLQGLFELYKEKVQDEKYLHIGDHKIHDGICAGLAGIDYILISSGVGLFRKTGFAECTDYAQTLEERVMLGLVIAKLFNSPFVETTDEGRMALQEEYDYGYGICAPLISKFAVWLYETIKKEAVDNILFAARDG
;
A
#
# COMPACT_ATOMS: atom_id res chain seq x y z
N GLN A 1 25.35 4.97 -6.69
CA GLN A 1 24.49 4.91 -7.90
C GLN A 1 23.77 3.55 -8.03
N GLU A 2 24.48 2.42 -7.81
CA GLU A 2 23.86 1.07 -7.89
C GLU A 2 22.73 0.87 -6.86
N CYS A 3 22.92 1.31 -5.61
CA CYS A 3 21.89 1.23 -4.57
C CYS A 3 20.62 2.00 -4.93
N ILE A 4 20.76 3.21 -5.48
CA ILE A 4 19.60 4.03 -5.91
C ILE A 4 18.85 3.34 -7.06
N ARG A 5 19.58 2.77 -8.02
CA ARG A 5 18.96 2.04 -9.12
C ARG A 5 18.18 0.81 -8.63
N LEU A 6 18.76 0.06 -7.71
CA LEU A 6 18.11 -1.11 -7.11
C LEU A 6 16.87 -0.71 -6.30
N GLU A 7 16.95 0.38 -5.54
CA GLU A 7 15.82 0.92 -4.79
C GLU A 7 14.66 1.30 -5.70
N ILE A 8 14.92 2.07 -6.77
CA ILE A 8 13.90 2.43 -7.76
C ILE A 8 13.30 1.18 -8.42
N GLN A 9 14.11 0.19 -8.74
CA GLN A 9 13.63 -1.07 -9.31
C GLN A 9 12.69 -1.79 -8.33
N ILE A 10 13.08 -1.92 -7.07
CA ILE A 10 12.28 -2.58 -6.04
C ILE A 10 10.96 -1.83 -5.84
N GLU A 11 11.00 -0.50 -5.68
CA GLU A 11 9.77 0.31 -5.52
C GLU A 11 8.82 0.12 -6.71
N ASN A 12 9.35 0.10 -7.91
CA ASN A 12 8.56 -0.16 -9.11
C ASN A 12 7.94 -1.58 -9.13
N GLU A 13 8.61 -2.57 -8.57
CA GLU A 13 8.11 -3.96 -8.52
C GLU A 13 7.09 -4.19 -7.41
N VAL A 14 7.27 -3.58 -6.22
CA VAL A 14 6.48 -3.89 -5.03
C VAL A 14 5.26 -2.97 -4.83
N LEU A 15 5.28 -1.76 -5.41
CA LEU A 15 4.16 -0.85 -5.29
C LEU A 15 2.97 -1.33 -6.12
N VAL A 16 1.86 -1.55 -5.44
CA VAL A 16 0.60 -2.00 -6.04
C VAL A 16 -0.49 -0.94 -5.84
N PRO A 17 -1.40 -0.78 -6.83
CA PRO A 17 -2.46 0.20 -6.73
C PRO A 17 -3.53 -0.24 -5.73
N ARG A 18 -4.14 0.72 -5.05
CA ARG A 18 -5.40 0.52 -4.33
C ARG A 18 -6.53 0.58 -5.35
N THR A 19 -6.99 -0.57 -5.81
CA THR A 19 -7.86 -0.71 -6.98
C THR A 19 -9.12 0.15 -6.90
N ASP A 20 -9.84 0.12 -5.78
CA ASP A 20 -11.05 0.94 -5.60
C ASP A 20 -10.76 2.45 -5.66
N MET A 21 -9.61 2.87 -5.11
CA MET A 21 -9.20 4.28 -5.18
C MET A 21 -8.81 4.68 -6.59
N VAL A 22 -8.15 3.79 -7.34
CA VAL A 22 -7.85 4.02 -8.77
C VAL A 22 -9.13 4.11 -9.60
N ASP A 23 -10.13 3.29 -9.29
CA ASP A 23 -11.43 3.36 -9.98
C ASP A 23 -12.18 4.66 -9.67
N ILE A 24 -12.14 5.15 -8.43
CA ILE A 24 -12.67 6.46 -8.05
C ILE A 24 -11.92 7.57 -8.79
N PHE A 25 -10.59 7.51 -8.80
CA PHE A 25 -9.75 8.45 -9.54
C PHE A 25 -10.15 8.51 -11.02
N LYS A 26 -10.23 7.35 -11.69
CA LYS A 26 -10.65 7.27 -13.12
C LYS A 26 -12.05 7.84 -13.36
N LYS A 27 -12.98 7.58 -12.45
CA LYS A 27 -14.34 8.16 -12.52
C LYS A 27 -14.32 9.67 -12.37
N CYS A 28 -13.50 10.21 -11.48
CA CYS A 28 -13.33 11.66 -11.32
C CYS A 28 -12.77 12.30 -12.59
N VAL A 29 -11.70 11.74 -13.15
CA VAL A 29 -11.11 12.22 -14.41
C VAL A 29 -12.11 12.13 -15.56
N ALA A 30 -12.81 11.01 -15.73
CA ALA A 30 -13.81 10.82 -16.77
C ALA A 30 -15.01 11.77 -16.63
N SER A 31 -15.31 12.23 -15.41
CA SER A 31 -16.35 13.24 -15.14
C SER A 31 -15.87 14.68 -15.33
N GLY A 32 -14.68 14.89 -15.88
CA GLY A 32 -14.11 16.21 -16.12
C GLY A 32 -13.62 16.92 -14.86
N LYS A 33 -13.45 16.23 -13.75
CA LYS A 33 -12.82 16.82 -12.55
C LYS A 33 -11.34 16.97 -12.76
N LYS A 34 -10.80 18.12 -12.30
CA LYS A 34 -9.36 18.32 -12.21
C LYS A 34 -8.84 17.53 -11.03
N VAL A 35 -8.00 16.54 -11.28
CA VAL A 35 -7.39 15.71 -10.24
C VAL A 35 -5.89 15.92 -10.27
N SER A 36 -5.32 16.28 -9.14
CA SER A 36 -3.87 16.38 -8.94
C SER A 36 -3.43 15.38 -7.88
N LEU A 37 -2.21 14.90 -8.01
CA LEU A 37 -1.58 14.01 -7.03
C LEU A 37 -0.57 14.79 -6.20
N ILE A 38 -0.59 14.57 -4.88
CA ILE A 38 0.32 15.26 -3.94
C ILE A 38 0.88 14.25 -2.94
N THR A 39 2.21 14.17 -2.82
CA THR A 39 2.88 13.16 -2.01
C THR A 39 4.14 13.66 -1.33
N ASP A 40 4.35 13.20 -0.08
CA ASP A 40 5.61 13.33 0.64
C ASP A 40 6.51 12.14 0.30
N MET A 41 6.99 12.08 -0.95
CA MET A 41 7.84 11.00 -1.42
C MET A 41 9.26 11.49 -1.67
N TYR A 42 10.24 10.67 -1.30
CA TYR A 42 11.67 10.97 -1.47
C TYR A 42 12.19 10.69 -2.89
N LEU A 43 11.44 9.92 -3.69
CA LEU A 43 11.74 9.70 -5.10
C LEU A 43 11.28 10.90 -5.94
N PRO A 44 12.00 11.26 -7.01
CA PRO A 44 11.60 12.36 -7.89
C PRO A 44 10.35 12.03 -8.72
N ALA A 45 9.65 13.06 -9.20
CA ALA A 45 8.41 12.91 -9.95
C ALA A 45 8.54 11.98 -11.16
N CYS A 46 9.63 12.05 -11.91
CA CYS A 46 9.83 11.19 -13.09
C CYS A 46 9.79 9.69 -12.76
N VAL A 47 10.28 9.27 -11.59
CA VAL A 47 10.19 7.87 -11.15
C VAL A 47 8.76 7.52 -10.75
N LEU A 48 8.07 8.44 -10.08
CA LEU A 48 6.68 8.22 -9.69
C LEU A 48 5.74 8.20 -10.89
N GLU A 49 5.99 9.00 -11.92
CA GLU A 49 5.24 8.97 -13.18
C GLU A 49 5.30 7.59 -13.86
N ASP A 50 6.50 6.98 -13.91
CA ASP A 50 6.65 5.62 -14.44
C ASP A 50 5.85 4.59 -13.62
N ILE A 51 5.86 4.70 -12.29
CA ILE A 51 5.10 3.82 -11.39
C ILE A 51 3.59 4.03 -11.55
N LEU A 52 3.14 5.27 -11.67
CA LEU A 52 1.75 5.64 -11.87
C LEU A 52 1.24 5.11 -13.23
N ASP A 53 1.99 5.32 -14.29
CA ASP A 53 1.67 4.84 -15.64
C ASP A 53 1.54 3.32 -15.68
N LYS A 54 2.50 2.60 -15.12
CA LYS A 54 2.48 1.13 -14.99
C LYS A 54 1.20 0.64 -14.29
N ASN A 55 0.71 1.38 -13.31
CA ASN A 55 -0.50 1.06 -12.54
C ASN A 55 -1.78 1.66 -13.15
N GLY A 56 -1.73 2.23 -14.34
CA GLY A 56 -2.88 2.79 -15.06
C GLY A 56 -3.49 4.03 -14.41
N ILE A 57 -2.68 4.80 -13.66
CA ILE A 57 -3.06 6.05 -13.01
C ILE A 57 -2.59 7.20 -13.90
N VAL A 58 -3.40 7.51 -14.91
CA VAL A 58 -3.12 8.52 -15.93
C VAL A 58 -4.25 9.55 -16.03
N GLY A 59 -3.95 10.74 -16.54
CA GLY A 59 -4.94 11.79 -16.75
C GLY A 59 -5.14 12.72 -15.54
N TYR A 60 -4.24 12.67 -14.56
CA TYR A 60 -4.14 13.72 -13.54
C TYR A 60 -3.60 15.01 -14.16
N GLN A 61 -3.94 16.14 -13.56
CA GLN A 61 -3.54 17.46 -14.05
C GLN A 61 -2.09 17.78 -13.68
N GLU A 62 -1.71 17.52 -12.44
CA GLU A 62 -0.42 17.84 -11.85
C GLU A 62 0.01 16.78 -10.84
N LEU A 63 1.32 16.59 -10.73
CA LEU A 63 1.95 15.76 -9.69
C LEU A 63 2.87 16.63 -8.83
N PHE A 64 2.55 16.74 -7.55
CA PHE A 64 3.35 17.48 -6.56
C PHE A 64 4.09 16.47 -5.67
N VAL A 65 5.41 16.50 -5.76
CA VAL A 65 6.29 15.61 -5.01
C VAL A 65 7.19 16.43 -4.10
N SER A 66 7.23 16.08 -2.82
CA SER A 66 8.04 16.79 -1.82
C SER A 66 9.53 16.80 -2.18
N CYS A 67 10.03 15.72 -2.81
CA CYS A 67 11.41 15.65 -3.27
C CYS A 67 11.77 16.77 -4.25
N ASP A 68 10.93 17.05 -5.23
CA ASP A 68 11.19 18.06 -6.25
C ASP A 68 10.85 19.47 -5.73
N ALA A 69 9.74 19.60 -5.01
CA ALA A 69 9.29 20.86 -4.43
C ALA A 69 10.21 21.35 -3.29
N LYS A 70 11.03 20.47 -2.69
CA LYS A 70 11.81 20.72 -1.47
C LYS A 70 10.95 21.20 -0.29
N GLN A 71 9.69 20.78 -0.29
CA GLN A 71 8.69 21.12 0.73
C GLN A 71 7.83 19.89 0.99
N LEU A 72 7.62 19.57 2.27
CA LEU A 72 6.69 18.54 2.70
C LEU A 72 5.26 19.12 2.82
N LYS A 73 4.24 18.26 2.89
CA LYS A 73 2.86 18.66 3.19
C LYS A 73 2.79 19.52 4.47
N LEU A 74 3.62 19.18 5.47
CA LEU A 74 3.76 19.93 6.73
C LEU A 74 4.47 21.28 6.56
N GLN A 75 5.14 21.54 5.44
CA GLN A 75 6.05 22.67 5.22
C GLN A 75 5.63 23.54 4.03
N GLY A 76 4.39 23.45 3.54
CA GLY A 76 3.88 24.32 2.51
C GLY A 76 3.62 23.70 1.14
N LEU A 77 3.67 22.36 1.00
CA LEU A 77 3.39 21.71 -0.29
C LEU A 77 1.93 21.91 -0.74
N PHE A 78 0.97 21.99 0.18
CA PHE A 78 -0.42 22.33 -0.14
C PHE A 78 -0.61 23.78 -0.57
N GLU A 79 0.13 24.70 0.02
CA GLU A 79 0.14 26.12 -0.36
C GLU A 79 0.69 26.27 -1.79
N LEU A 80 1.81 25.61 -2.09
CA LEU A 80 2.40 25.57 -3.44
C LEU A 80 1.39 25.00 -4.47
N TYR A 81 0.68 23.93 -4.10
CA TYR A 81 -0.37 23.37 -4.94
C TYR A 81 -1.47 24.40 -5.24
N LYS A 82 -1.98 25.12 -4.22
CA LYS A 82 -3.03 26.14 -4.40
C LYS A 82 -2.57 27.32 -5.23
N GLU A 83 -1.34 27.76 -5.04
CA GLU A 83 -0.75 28.84 -5.85
C GLU A 83 -0.69 28.48 -7.34
N LYS A 84 -0.39 27.21 -7.65
CA LYS A 84 -0.27 26.74 -9.03
C LYS A 84 -1.61 26.46 -9.69
N VAL A 85 -2.54 25.80 -8.97
CA VAL A 85 -3.80 25.31 -9.54
C VAL A 85 -4.91 26.37 -9.53
N GLN A 86 -4.98 27.25 -8.53
CA GLN A 86 -5.89 28.40 -8.44
C GLN A 86 -7.37 28.10 -8.68
N ASP A 87 -7.89 27.05 -8.06
CA ASP A 87 -9.32 26.72 -8.09
C ASP A 87 -10.07 27.34 -6.88
N GLU A 88 -11.42 27.40 -6.96
CA GLU A 88 -12.25 27.95 -5.87
C GLU A 88 -12.43 26.97 -4.71
N LYS A 89 -12.48 25.67 -4.99
CA LYS A 89 -12.74 24.62 -4.01
C LYS A 89 -11.79 23.44 -4.21
N TYR A 90 -11.30 22.94 -3.11
CA TYR A 90 -10.36 21.85 -3.07
C TYR A 90 -10.85 20.74 -2.12
N LEU A 91 -10.63 19.50 -2.51
CA LEU A 91 -10.85 18.32 -1.66
C LEU A 91 -9.62 17.44 -1.74
N HIS A 92 -9.00 17.19 -0.60
CA HIS A 92 -7.90 16.22 -0.48
C HIS A 92 -8.39 14.88 0.08
N ILE A 93 -7.90 13.78 -0.47
CA ILE A 93 -8.17 12.43 0.01
C ILE A 93 -6.84 11.77 0.33
N GLY A 94 -6.67 11.32 1.57
CA GLY A 94 -5.45 10.67 2.02
C GLY A 94 -5.68 9.82 3.26
N ASP A 95 -4.61 9.22 3.79
CA ASP A 95 -4.73 8.27 4.90
C ASP A 95 -3.98 8.69 6.17
N HIS A 96 -3.17 9.72 6.10
CA HIS A 96 -2.38 10.20 7.23
C HIS A 96 -3.04 11.37 7.95
N LYS A 97 -3.51 11.15 9.19
CA LYS A 97 -4.26 12.14 9.97
C LYS A 97 -3.60 13.53 10.04
N ILE A 98 -2.28 13.60 10.18
CA ILE A 98 -1.55 14.88 10.27
C ILE A 98 -1.30 15.41 8.86
N HIS A 99 -0.60 14.66 8.01
CA HIS A 99 -0.13 15.15 6.71
C HIS A 99 -1.29 15.36 5.72
N ASP A 100 -2.30 14.48 5.71
CA ASP A 100 -3.44 14.59 4.78
C ASP A 100 -4.67 15.27 5.38
N GLY A 101 -4.81 15.25 6.71
CA GLY A 101 -5.93 15.88 7.38
C GLY A 101 -5.58 17.29 7.87
N ILE A 102 -4.76 17.37 8.94
CA ILE A 102 -4.48 18.64 9.59
C ILE A 102 -3.79 19.64 8.65
N CYS A 103 -2.76 19.20 7.90
CA CYS A 103 -2.04 20.10 7.00
C CYS A 103 -2.92 20.58 5.85
N ALA A 104 -3.77 19.72 5.26
CA ALA A 104 -4.72 20.16 4.24
C ALA A 104 -5.71 21.19 4.80
N GLY A 105 -6.28 20.92 6.01
CA GLY A 105 -7.18 21.84 6.68
C GLY A 105 -6.55 23.21 7.00
N LEU A 106 -5.29 23.22 7.45
CA LEU A 106 -4.55 24.47 7.69
C LEU A 106 -4.32 25.27 6.40
N ALA A 107 -4.12 24.58 5.27
CA ALA A 107 -4.04 25.21 3.95
C ALA A 107 -5.41 25.63 3.38
N GLY A 108 -6.51 25.42 4.12
CA GLY A 108 -7.87 25.74 3.66
C GLY A 108 -8.37 24.80 2.57
N ILE A 109 -8.00 23.54 2.64
CA ILE A 109 -8.43 22.45 1.75
C ILE A 109 -9.34 21.52 2.54
N ASP A 110 -10.55 21.26 2.04
CA ASP A 110 -11.41 20.21 2.60
C ASP A 110 -10.75 18.84 2.44
N TYR A 111 -10.93 17.95 3.41
CA TYR A 111 -10.29 16.65 3.34
C TYR A 111 -11.18 15.49 3.77
N ILE A 112 -10.90 14.33 3.21
CA ILE A 112 -11.48 13.04 3.59
C ILE A 112 -10.33 12.11 3.96
N LEU A 113 -10.38 11.56 5.18
CA LEU A 113 -9.43 10.53 5.60
C LEU A 113 -9.99 9.15 5.31
N ILE A 114 -9.21 8.34 4.63
CA ILE A 114 -9.46 6.91 4.40
C ILE A 114 -8.45 6.09 5.20
N SER A 115 -8.82 4.86 5.58
CA SER A 115 -7.88 3.99 6.28
C SER A 115 -6.83 3.43 5.32
N SER A 116 -5.55 3.44 5.71
CA SER A 116 -4.52 2.67 5.02
C SER A 116 -4.74 1.17 5.17
N GLY A 117 -4.15 0.34 4.31
CA GLY A 117 -4.21 -1.12 4.44
C GLY A 117 -3.70 -1.61 5.79
N VAL A 118 -2.56 -1.07 6.23
CA VAL A 118 -2.01 -1.35 7.56
C VAL A 118 -2.94 -0.87 8.68
N GLY A 119 -3.57 0.30 8.50
CA GLY A 119 -4.54 0.84 9.46
C GLY A 119 -5.78 -0.05 9.60
N LEU A 120 -6.28 -0.62 8.50
CA LEU A 120 -7.36 -1.60 8.51
C LEU A 120 -6.93 -2.90 9.18
N PHE A 121 -5.77 -3.43 8.81
CA PHE A 121 -5.22 -4.65 9.41
C PHE A 121 -5.08 -4.54 10.93
N ARG A 122 -4.57 -3.40 11.42
CA ARG A 122 -4.42 -3.15 12.88
C ARG A 122 -5.73 -3.08 13.66
N LYS A 123 -6.87 -2.98 12.98
CA LYS A 123 -8.20 -3.06 13.61
C LYS A 123 -8.69 -4.50 13.74
N THR A 124 -7.99 -5.49 13.21
CA THR A 124 -8.36 -6.90 13.27
C THR A 124 -7.72 -7.60 14.47
N GLY A 125 -8.21 -8.79 14.82
CA GLY A 125 -7.59 -9.67 15.82
C GLY A 125 -6.18 -10.17 15.45
N PHE A 126 -5.69 -9.89 14.23
CA PHE A 126 -4.35 -10.25 13.76
C PHE A 126 -3.33 -9.11 13.88
N ALA A 127 -3.69 -7.98 14.50
CA ALA A 127 -2.82 -6.81 14.65
C ALA A 127 -1.44 -7.15 15.21
N GLU A 128 -1.37 -8.06 16.18
CA GLU A 128 -0.13 -8.51 16.82
C GLU A 128 0.86 -9.18 15.85
N CYS A 129 0.40 -9.67 14.68
CA CYS A 129 1.30 -10.25 13.69
C CYS A 129 2.34 -9.23 13.21
N THR A 130 2.07 -7.93 13.30
CA THR A 130 3.06 -6.89 12.99
C THR A 130 4.25 -6.91 13.93
N ASP A 131 4.06 -7.30 15.18
CA ASP A 131 5.09 -7.34 16.22
C ASP A 131 5.89 -8.66 16.16
N TYR A 132 5.27 -9.72 15.67
CA TYR A 132 5.89 -11.04 15.51
C TYR A 132 6.69 -11.18 14.21
N ALA A 133 6.43 -10.37 13.19
CA ALA A 133 7.18 -10.37 11.93
C ALA A 133 8.57 -9.74 12.12
N GLN A 134 9.56 -10.55 12.49
CA GLN A 134 10.93 -10.08 12.82
C GLN A 134 11.89 -10.16 11.63
N THR A 135 11.76 -11.19 10.79
CA THR A 135 12.61 -11.36 9.60
C THR A 135 12.08 -10.57 8.40
N LEU A 136 12.94 -10.35 7.40
CA LEU A 136 12.52 -9.71 6.15
C LEU A 136 11.43 -10.50 5.44
N GLU A 137 11.57 -11.83 5.38
CA GLU A 137 10.62 -12.72 4.73
C GLU A 137 9.24 -12.66 5.42
N GLU A 138 9.20 -12.62 6.74
CA GLU A 138 7.95 -12.49 7.49
C GLU A 138 7.27 -11.15 7.24
N ARG A 139 8.04 -10.07 7.18
CA ARG A 139 7.51 -8.73 6.86
C ARG A 139 6.99 -8.65 5.44
N VAL A 140 7.71 -9.23 4.47
CA VAL A 140 7.25 -9.31 3.08
C VAL A 140 5.97 -10.13 2.98
N MET A 141 5.92 -11.30 3.62
CA MET A 141 4.72 -12.16 3.64
C MET A 141 3.51 -11.41 4.23
N LEU A 142 3.70 -10.75 5.37
CA LEU A 142 2.65 -9.95 5.99
C LEU A 142 2.22 -8.78 5.10
N GLY A 143 3.19 -8.10 4.47
CA GLY A 143 2.93 -7.03 3.50
C GLY A 143 2.08 -7.48 2.32
N LEU A 144 2.36 -8.65 1.75
CA LEU A 144 1.58 -9.25 0.67
C LEU A 144 0.14 -9.55 1.10
N VAL A 145 -0.05 -10.11 2.30
CA VAL A 145 -1.38 -10.37 2.86
C VAL A 145 -2.15 -9.07 3.05
N ILE A 146 -1.52 -8.04 3.64
CA ILE A 146 -2.15 -6.73 3.84
C ILE A 146 -2.49 -6.08 2.50
N ALA A 147 -1.57 -6.07 1.54
CA ALA A 147 -1.78 -5.49 0.22
C ALA A 147 -2.90 -6.18 -0.57
N LYS A 148 -3.12 -7.48 -0.35
CA LYS A 148 -4.20 -8.22 -1.01
C LYS A 148 -5.54 -8.06 -0.30
N LEU A 149 -5.59 -8.32 1.02
CA LEU A 149 -6.86 -8.42 1.74
C LEU A 149 -7.38 -7.07 2.26
N PHE A 150 -6.49 -6.08 2.42
CA PHE A 150 -6.82 -4.74 2.90
C PHE A 150 -6.53 -3.65 1.86
N ASN A 151 -6.54 -4.02 0.58
CA ASN A 151 -6.33 -3.09 -0.54
C ASN A 151 -7.43 -2.02 -0.61
N SER A 152 -8.69 -2.44 -0.49
CA SER A 152 -9.83 -1.53 -0.47
C SER A 152 -9.92 -0.76 0.85
N PRO A 153 -10.12 0.57 0.84
CA PRO A 153 -10.42 1.32 2.07
C PRO A 153 -11.82 1.00 2.62
N PHE A 154 -12.66 0.32 1.85
CA PHE A 154 -14.04 -0.01 2.17
C PHE A 154 -14.20 -1.43 2.73
N VAL A 155 -13.09 -2.13 3.00
CA VAL A 155 -13.14 -3.43 3.69
C VAL A 155 -13.80 -3.24 5.05
N GLU A 156 -14.94 -3.91 5.25
CA GLU A 156 -15.63 -3.91 6.52
C GLU A 156 -14.89 -4.78 7.53
N THR A 157 -14.52 -4.18 8.65
CA THR A 157 -14.05 -4.89 9.83
C THR A 157 -15.16 -4.87 10.87
N THR A 158 -15.49 -6.02 11.46
CA THR A 158 -16.46 -6.07 12.56
C THR A 158 -15.87 -5.47 13.83
N ASP A 159 -16.72 -4.96 14.73
CA ASP A 159 -16.32 -4.40 16.02
C ASP A 159 -15.56 -5.41 16.90
N GLU A 160 -15.68 -6.71 16.62
CA GLU A 160 -14.97 -7.79 17.30
C GLU A 160 -13.57 -8.10 16.72
N GLY A 161 -13.08 -7.30 15.78
CA GLY A 161 -11.78 -7.51 15.16
C GLY A 161 -11.71 -8.74 14.25
N ARG A 162 -12.84 -9.23 13.76
CA ARG A 162 -12.89 -10.33 12.81
C ARG A 162 -12.56 -9.80 11.42
N MET A 163 -11.70 -10.50 10.71
CA MET A 163 -11.42 -10.22 9.30
C MET A 163 -12.59 -10.73 8.45
N ALA A 164 -13.21 -9.86 7.65
CA ALA A 164 -14.19 -10.27 6.67
C ALA A 164 -13.46 -10.80 5.42
N LEU A 165 -13.22 -12.11 5.37
CA LEU A 165 -12.77 -12.78 4.17
C LEU A 165 -14.01 -13.07 3.32
N GLN A 166 -14.03 -12.57 2.08
CA GLN A 166 -15.22 -12.67 1.23
C GLN A 166 -15.22 -13.89 0.33
N GLU A 167 -14.03 -14.36 -0.05
CA GLU A 167 -13.87 -15.45 -0.99
C GLU A 167 -12.98 -16.58 -0.44
N GLU A 168 -13.17 -17.78 -0.92
CA GLU A 168 -12.34 -18.94 -0.57
C GLU A 168 -10.86 -18.71 -0.89
N TYR A 169 -10.58 -17.97 -1.96
CA TYR A 169 -9.24 -17.56 -2.34
C TYR A 169 -8.56 -16.72 -1.25
N ASP A 170 -9.29 -15.84 -0.58
CA ASP A 170 -8.75 -14.98 0.47
C ASP A 170 -8.30 -15.79 1.69
N TYR A 171 -9.04 -16.85 2.04
CA TYR A 171 -8.62 -17.82 3.08
C TYR A 171 -7.33 -18.54 2.67
N GLY A 172 -7.30 -19.03 1.42
CA GLY A 172 -6.12 -19.67 0.86
C GLY A 172 -4.90 -18.76 0.90
N TYR A 173 -5.04 -17.54 0.43
CA TYR A 173 -3.97 -16.57 0.33
C TYR A 173 -3.52 -16.03 1.70
N GLY A 174 -4.46 -15.66 2.55
CA GLY A 174 -4.17 -14.96 3.81
C GLY A 174 -3.80 -15.89 4.97
N ILE A 175 -4.25 -17.12 4.96
CA ILE A 175 -4.05 -18.07 6.06
C ILE A 175 -3.25 -19.30 5.62
N CYS A 176 -3.71 -20.01 4.60
CA CYS A 176 -3.08 -21.28 4.21
C CYS A 176 -1.71 -21.06 3.57
N ALA A 177 -1.57 -20.09 2.67
CA ALA A 177 -0.31 -19.85 1.96
C ALA A 177 0.86 -19.47 2.89
N PRO A 178 0.70 -18.58 3.88
CA PRO A 178 1.74 -18.30 4.87
C PRO A 178 2.18 -19.56 5.65
N LEU A 179 1.24 -20.40 6.09
CA LEU A 179 1.55 -21.64 6.81
C LEU A 179 2.30 -22.64 5.94
N ILE A 180 1.82 -22.87 4.72
CA ILE A 180 2.46 -23.78 3.77
C ILE A 180 3.84 -23.29 3.37
N SER A 181 4.00 -21.98 3.15
CA SER A 181 5.29 -21.39 2.81
C SER A 181 6.31 -21.56 3.94
N LYS A 182 5.92 -21.30 5.19
CA LYS A 182 6.77 -21.51 6.37
C LYS A 182 7.12 -22.99 6.54
N PHE A 183 6.16 -23.88 6.37
CA PHE A 183 6.42 -25.33 6.40
C PHE A 183 7.40 -25.75 5.32
N ALA A 184 7.26 -25.27 4.09
CA ALA A 184 8.16 -25.59 2.98
C ALA A 184 9.61 -25.12 3.25
N VAL A 185 9.78 -23.91 3.79
CA VAL A 185 11.09 -23.38 4.18
C VAL A 185 11.69 -24.22 5.30
N TRP A 186 10.93 -24.49 6.36
CA TRP A 186 11.38 -25.36 7.46
C TRP A 186 11.79 -26.75 6.99
N LEU A 187 10.99 -27.36 6.12
CA LEU A 187 11.28 -28.68 5.56
C LEU A 187 12.58 -28.65 4.74
N TYR A 188 12.74 -27.64 3.87
CA TYR A 188 13.95 -27.50 3.08
C TYR A 188 15.21 -27.33 3.93
N GLU A 189 15.16 -26.51 4.97
CA GLU A 189 16.26 -26.30 5.89
C GLU A 189 16.59 -27.59 6.67
N THR A 190 15.55 -28.31 7.12
CA THR A 190 15.71 -29.58 7.83
C THR A 190 16.36 -30.63 6.95
N ILE A 191 15.92 -30.78 5.70
CA ILE A 191 16.50 -31.72 4.73
C ILE A 191 17.99 -31.43 4.53
N LYS A 192 18.34 -30.15 4.33
CA LYS A 192 19.75 -29.75 4.17
C LYS A 192 20.58 -30.03 5.40
N LYS A 193 20.07 -29.70 6.58
CA LYS A 193 20.79 -29.85 7.84
C LYS A 193 21.02 -31.32 8.19
N GLU A 194 20.01 -32.15 8.02
CA GLU A 194 20.06 -33.58 8.39
C GLU A 194 20.57 -34.47 7.24
N ALA A 195 20.96 -33.92 6.09
CA ALA A 195 21.43 -34.62 4.88
C ALA A 195 20.51 -35.77 4.48
N VAL A 196 19.22 -35.51 4.41
CA VAL A 196 18.19 -36.50 4.11
C VAL A 196 18.16 -36.81 2.61
N ASP A 197 18.31 -38.10 2.25
CA ASP A 197 18.31 -38.54 0.85
C ASP A 197 16.89 -38.77 0.29
N ASN A 198 15.93 -39.14 1.15
CA ASN A 198 14.57 -39.46 0.74
C ASN A 198 13.53 -38.85 1.69
N ILE A 199 12.47 -38.30 1.14
CA ILE A 199 11.35 -37.75 1.88
C ILE A 199 10.10 -38.55 1.50
N LEU A 200 9.37 -38.97 2.51
CA LEU A 200 8.08 -39.66 2.32
C LEU A 200 6.96 -38.75 2.83
N PHE A 201 6.03 -38.41 1.96
CA PHE A 201 4.78 -37.75 2.35
C PHE A 201 3.69 -38.75 2.57
N ALA A 202 2.87 -38.59 3.60
CA ALA A 202 1.70 -39.42 3.80
C ALA A 202 0.73 -39.26 2.61
N ALA A 203 0.27 -40.38 2.04
CA ALA A 203 -0.48 -40.40 0.79
C ALA A 203 -1.83 -39.66 0.85
N ARG A 204 -2.35 -39.39 2.04
CA ARG A 204 -3.64 -38.71 2.22
C ARG A 204 -3.49 -37.20 2.41
N ASP A 205 -2.42 -36.75 3.04
CA ASP A 205 -2.22 -35.35 3.48
C ASP A 205 -0.92 -34.74 2.93
N GLY A 206 -0.18 -35.48 2.11
CA GLY A 206 1.09 -35.09 1.51
C GLY A 206 1.05 -34.82 0.03
#